data_94ff56df846a4f9146adb74195bdf9f9
#
_entry.id   94ff56df846a4f9146adb74195bdf9f9
#
_cell.length_a   1.000
_cell.length_b   1.000
_cell.length_c   1.000
_cell.angle_alpha   90.00
_cell.angle_beta   90.00
_cell.angle_gamma   90.00
#
_symmetry.space_group_name_H-M   'P 1'
#
loop_
_entity.id
_entity.type
_entity.pdbx_description
1 polymer ?
#
loop_
_entity_poly.entity_id
_entity_poly.type
_entity_poly.pdbx_seq_one_letter_code
_entity_poly.pdbx_strand_id
1 'polypeptide(L)'
;MFFNVIIRYDESQAISPDRMFEGTSPQIAARFKNYDGSPNFDLLRTLPTIATREFYQDDSIVARLGYLGPSPTHQLSEVIETFPATKLNDILPQTGWLGSRTRWMVLAGDPYRLVGNVQENYQAIQNPAVIQFPQLPVNEKQIAVMMPFNDSYLTPSEDPVYKAIKTAGEQAGFSCVRADEIRTPTDIKDDIFKLIEGSKIIVADLSGGNRNVYYEMGLAHARGRIVIPISGDDEKLPFDIGHIRTVFFHRDLHGIEGLTRDLTQVLNAVS
;
A
#
# COMPACT_ATOMS: atom_id res chain seq x y z
N MET A 1 14.19 13.79 -16.93
CA MET A 1 13.67 13.33 -18.24
C MET A 1 12.47 14.18 -18.62
N PHE A 2 12.09 14.23 -19.90
CA PHE A 2 10.85 14.88 -20.36
C PHE A 2 9.97 13.82 -21.03
N PHE A 3 8.66 14.06 -21.04
CA PHE A 3 7.69 13.20 -21.72
C PHE A 3 6.50 14.00 -22.23
N ASN A 4 5.84 13.49 -23.27
CA ASN A 4 4.63 14.08 -23.81
C ASN A 4 3.39 13.55 -23.08
N VAL A 5 2.38 14.41 -22.92
CA VAL A 5 1.01 14.01 -22.60
C VAL A 5 0.08 14.56 -23.67
N ILE A 6 -0.61 13.68 -24.37
CA ILE A 6 -1.53 14.00 -25.44
C ILE A 6 -2.94 13.56 -25.04
N ILE A 7 -3.84 14.53 -24.93
CA ILE A 7 -5.27 14.30 -24.70
C ILE A 7 -6.02 14.85 -25.90
N ARG A 8 -6.93 14.06 -26.51
CA ARG A 8 -7.70 14.49 -27.66
C ARG A 8 -9.08 13.85 -27.74
N TYR A 9 -10.01 14.55 -28.33
CA TYR A 9 -11.36 14.05 -28.54
C TYR A 9 -11.35 12.83 -29.49
N ASP A 10 -10.62 12.93 -30.60
CA ASP A 10 -10.53 11.89 -31.63
C ASP A 10 -9.06 11.59 -31.95
N GLU A 11 -8.66 10.33 -31.80
CA GLU A 11 -7.28 9.88 -32.03
C GLU A 11 -6.87 9.94 -33.51
N SER A 12 -7.82 10.01 -34.45
CA SER A 12 -7.55 10.12 -35.88
C SER A 12 -7.20 11.54 -36.33
N GLN A 13 -7.45 12.55 -35.50
CA GLN A 13 -7.21 13.95 -35.82
C GLN A 13 -5.86 14.44 -35.32
N ALA A 14 -5.16 15.24 -36.14
CA ALA A 14 -3.97 15.94 -35.70
C ALA A 14 -4.31 17.02 -34.67
N ILE A 15 -3.42 17.24 -33.71
CA ILE A 15 -3.56 18.34 -32.75
C ILE A 15 -3.05 19.61 -33.43
N SER A 16 -3.87 20.66 -33.39
CA SER A 16 -3.48 21.95 -33.96
C SER A 16 -2.35 22.61 -33.16
N PRO A 17 -1.45 23.37 -33.83
CA PRO A 17 -0.28 23.95 -33.17
C PRO A 17 -0.60 24.87 -31.99
N ASP A 18 -1.75 25.53 -31.98
CA ASP A 18 -2.22 26.40 -30.90
C ASP A 18 -2.63 25.61 -29.63
N ARG A 19 -2.85 24.31 -29.75
CA ARG A 19 -3.12 23.39 -28.63
C ARG A 19 -1.87 22.67 -28.13
N MET A 20 -0.74 22.90 -28.78
CA MET A 20 0.54 22.32 -28.35
C MET A 20 1.17 23.22 -27.28
N PHE A 21 1.80 22.55 -26.34
CA PHE A 21 2.42 23.17 -25.14
C PHE A 21 1.42 23.82 -24.15
N GLU A 22 0.12 23.64 -24.34
CA GLU A 22 -0.88 24.07 -23.38
C GLU A 22 -0.71 23.31 -22.05
N GLY A 23 -0.38 24.02 -20.96
CA GLY A 23 -0.02 23.42 -19.66
C GLY A 23 1.47 23.06 -19.50
N THR A 24 2.30 23.34 -20.51
CA THR A 24 3.77 23.23 -20.42
C THR A 24 4.38 24.52 -19.92
N SER A 25 5.35 24.46 -19.00
CA SER A 25 6.06 25.68 -18.59
C SER A 25 6.80 26.33 -19.76
N PRO A 26 6.90 27.67 -19.81
CA PRO A 26 7.57 28.36 -20.94
C PRO A 26 9.02 27.92 -21.16
N GLN A 27 9.73 27.59 -20.07
CA GLN A 27 11.13 27.16 -20.13
C GLN A 27 11.24 25.75 -20.77
N ILE A 28 10.28 24.86 -20.52
CA ILE A 28 10.22 23.53 -21.15
C ILE A 28 9.79 23.68 -22.61
N ALA A 29 8.74 24.45 -22.87
CA ALA A 29 8.23 24.65 -24.24
C ALA A 29 9.30 25.18 -25.19
N ALA A 30 10.15 26.13 -24.73
CA ALA A 30 11.23 26.69 -25.54
C ALA A 30 12.25 25.63 -26.03
N ARG A 31 12.44 24.54 -25.31
CA ARG A 31 13.35 23.43 -25.67
C ARG A 31 12.87 22.59 -26.83
N PHE A 32 11.56 22.58 -27.06
CA PHE A 32 10.90 21.74 -28.05
C PHE A 32 10.27 22.54 -29.20
N LYS A 33 10.77 23.76 -29.41
CA LYS A 33 10.41 24.63 -30.54
C LYS A 33 11.59 24.83 -31.46
N ASN A 34 11.28 25.02 -32.73
CA ASN A 34 12.21 25.47 -33.75
C ASN A 34 12.52 26.95 -33.56
N TYR A 35 13.49 27.47 -34.32
CA TYR A 35 13.91 28.88 -34.27
C TYR A 35 12.78 29.85 -34.64
N ASP A 36 11.85 29.43 -35.49
CA ASP A 36 10.65 30.17 -35.89
C ASP A 36 9.50 30.10 -34.87
N GLY A 37 9.71 29.41 -33.74
CA GLY A 37 8.70 29.21 -32.71
C GLY A 37 7.73 28.05 -32.95
N SER A 38 7.78 27.38 -34.10
CA SER A 38 6.99 26.20 -34.40
C SER A 38 7.43 25.00 -33.56
N PRO A 39 6.52 23.99 -33.32
CA PRO A 39 6.88 22.77 -32.61
C PRO A 39 7.95 21.97 -33.36
N ASN A 40 8.96 21.50 -32.64
CA ASN A 40 9.97 20.60 -33.19
C ASN A 40 9.53 19.14 -33.03
N PHE A 41 8.84 18.63 -34.02
CA PHE A 41 8.29 17.27 -34.00
C PHE A 41 9.35 16.18 -33.95
N ASP A 42 10.54 16.41 -34.48
CA ASP A 42 11.62 15.42 -34.44
C ASP A 42 12.09 15.22 -33.00
N LEU A 43 12.24 16.31 -32.24
CA LEU A 43 12.55 16.21 -30.80
C LEU A 43 11.37 15.65 -30.01
N LEU A 44 10.15 16.08 -30.28
CA LEU A 44 8.97 15.61 -29.55
C LEU A 44 8.73 14.09 -29.72
N ARG A 45 9.03 13.55 -30.91
CA ARG A 45 8.92 12.10 -31.16
C ARG A 45 9.93 11.24 -30.41
N THR A 46 11.06 11.81 -30.00
CA THR A 46 12.05 11.09 -29.18
C THR A 46 11.61 10.89 -27.74
N LEU A 47 10.58 11.60 -27.31
CA LEU A 47 10.09 11.53 -25.93
C LEU A 47 9.08 10.38 -25.75
N PRO A 48 9.14 9.67 -24.60
CA PRO A 48 8.03 8.85 -24.17
C PRO A 48 6.73 9.66 -24.15
N THR A 49 5.64 9.05 -24.56
CA THR A 49 4.36 9.74 -24.75
C THR A 49 3.24 8.99 -24.06
N ILE A 50 2.49 9.67 -23.21
CA ILE A 50 1.20 9.19 -22.71
C ILE A 50 0.12 9.79 -23.61
N ALA A 51 -0.67 8.93 -24.27
CA ALA A 51 -1.76 9.34 -25.15
C ALA A 51 -3.08 8.78 -24.66
N THR A 52 -4.13 9.61 -24.67
CA THR A 52 -5.48 9.20 -24.29
C THR A 52 -6.53 10.03 -25.03
N ARG A 53 -7.77 9.54 -25.01
CA ARG A 53 -8.95 10.35 -25.35
C ARG A 53 -9.30 11.28 -24.18
N GLU A 54 -10.15 12.28 -24.47
CA GLU A 54 -10.75 13.08 -23.39
C GLU A 54 -11.56 12.16 -22.45
N PHE A 55 -11.37 12.28 -21.13
CA PHE A 55 -11.79 11.24 -20.18
C PHE A 55 -12.60 11.72 -18.99
N TYR A 56 -12.89 12.95 -18.82
CA TYR A 56 -13.63 13.54 -17.67
C TYR A 56 -14.43 12.51 -16.82
N GLN A 57 -13.87 12.02 -15.72
CA GLN A 57 -14.49 11.04 -14.79
C GLN A 57 -14.98 9.71 -15.43
N ASP A 58 -14.55 9.38 -16.64
CA ASP A 58 -14.91 8.15 -17.33
C ASP A 58 -13.77 7.13 -17.19
N ASP A 59 -13.94 6.17 -16.28
CA ASP A 59 -12.96 5.12 -16.01
C ASP A 59 -12.83 4.08 -17.15
N SER A 60 -13.75 4.08 -18.12
CA SER A 60 -13.67 3.18 -19.27
C SER A 60 -12.65 3.65 -20.31
N ILE A 61 -12.21 4.91 -20.24
CA ILE A 61 -11.22 5.45 -21.16
C ILE A 61 -9.81 5.07 -20.73
N VAL A 62 -9.04 4.54 -21.67
CA VAL A 62 -7.69 4.01 -21.45
C VAL A 62 -6.66 5.01 -21.96
N ALA A 63 -5.67 5.32 -21.10
CA ALA A 63 -4.44 5.98 -21.48
C ALA A 63 -3.38 4.94 -21.86
N ARG A 64 -2.51 5.28 -22.80
CA ARG A 64 -1.44 4.44 -23.32
C ARG A 64 -0.11 5.16 -23.25
N LEU A 65 0.91 4.50 -22.70
CA LEU A 65 2.30 4.94 -22.72
C LEU A 65 3.03 4.28 -23.87
N GLY A 66 3.77 5.03 -24.66
CA GLY A 66 4.53 4.53 -25.78
C GLY A 66 5.37 5.61 -26.46
N TYR A 67 5.64 5.45 -27.75
CA TYR A 67 6.37 6.43 -28.56
C TYR A 67 5.55 6.83 -29.79
N LEU A 68 5.69 8.12 -30.18
CA LEU A 68 5.00 8.65 -31.36
C LEU A 68 5.60 8.10 -32.64
N GLY A 69 4.70 7.65 -33.55
CA GLY A 69 5.06 7.29 -34.89
C GLY A 69 5.28 8.51 -35.80
N PRO A 70 5.74 8.28 -37.04
CA PRO A 70 5.96 9.32 -38.04
C PRO A 70 4.66 9.90 -38.61
N SER A 71 3.52 9.39 -38.21
CA SER A 71 2.21 9.81 -38.73
C SER A 71 1.94 11.30 -38.42
N PRO A 72 1.34 12.06 -39.36
CA PRO A 72 0.91 13.43 -39.12
C PRO A 72 -0.20 13.52 -38.07
N THR A 73 -0.88 12.43 -37.78
CA THR A 73 -1.89 12.36 -36.72
C THR A 73 -1.29 12.12 -35.33
N HIS A 74 0.04 12.02 -35.23
CA HIS A 74 0.75 11.85 -33.95
C HIS A 74 0.23 10.68 -33.09
N GLN A 75 -0.01 9.56 -33.75
CA GLN A 75 -0.40 8.31 -33.06
C GLN A 75 0.83 7.58 -32.50
N LEU A 76 0.62 6.78 -31.47
CA LEU A 76 1.66 5.91 -30.96
C LEU A 76 1.98 4.82 -31.98
N SER A 77 3.27 4.65 -32.31
CA SER A 77 3.76 3.54 -33.13
C SER A 77 3.97 2.28 -32.33
N GLU A 78 4.22 2.46 -31.03
CA GLU A 78 4.44 1.38 -30.07
C GLU A 78 3.72 1.72 -28.77
N VAL A 79 2.98 0.76 -28.21
CA VAL A 79 2.34 0.88 -26.90
C VAL A 79 3.08 -0.06 -25.95
N ILE A 80 3.67 0.52 -24.92
CA ILE A 80 4.42 -0.20 -23.90
C ILE A 80 3.50 -0.59 -22.75
N GLU A 81 2.58 0.31 -22.37
CA GLU A 81 1.76 0.15 -21.18
C GLU A 81 0.38 0.81 -21.36
N THR A 82 -0.63 0.29 -20.64
CA THR A 82 -1.99 0.84 -20.64
C THR A 82 -2.53 0.97 -19.23
N PHE A 83 -3.30 2.03 -18.97
CA PHE A 83 -3.90 2.29 -17.66
C PHE A 83 -5.15 3.19 -17.79
N PRO A 84 -6.07 3.25 -16.81
CA PRO A 84 -7.23 4.14 -16.86
C PRO A 84 -6.84 5.60 -16.96
N ALA A 85 -7.43 6.32 -17.90
CA ALA A 85 -7.09 7.72 -18.14
C ALA A 85 -7.37 8.64 -16.96
N THR A 86 -8.37 8.34 -16.13
CA THR A 86 -8.69 9.09 -14.90
C THR A 86 -7.52 9.18 -13.93
N LYS A 87 -6.60 8.20 -13.94
CA LYS A 87 -5.41 8.21 -13.13
C LYS A 87 -4.39 9.30 -13.50
N LEU A 88 -4.53 9.89 -14.68
CA LEU A 88 -3.74 11.07 -15.04
C LEU A 88 -4.01 12.26 -14.12
N ASN A 89 -5.19 12.35 -13.52
CA ASN A 89 -5.50 13.40 -12.55
C ASN A 89 -4.59 13.38 -11.31
N ASP A 90 -4.08 12.19 -10.93
CA ASP A 90 -3.17 12.02 -9.81
C ASP A 90 -1.71 12.33 -10.17
N ILE A 91 -1.38 12.25 -11.46
CA ILE A 91 -0.02 12.36 -11.99
C ILE A 91 0.27 13.79 -12.47
N LEU A 92 -0.74 14.44 -13.06
CA LEU A 92 -0.57 15.74 -13.72
C LEU A 92 -0.74 16.89 -12.73
N PRO A 93 -0.05 18.02 -12.97
CA PRO A 93 -0.27 19.22 -12.16
C PRO A 93 -1.74 19.59 -12.18
N GLN A 94 -2.28 19.93 -11.00
CA GLN A 94 -3.68 20.34 -10.78
C GLN A 94 -4.00 21.64 -11.54
N THR A 95 -4.11 21.56 -12.85
CA THR A 95 -4.69 22.63 -13.66
C THR A 95 -6.08 22.18 -14.04
N GLY A 96 -7.13 22.72 -13.40
CA GLY A 96 -8.50 22.34 -13.64
C GLY A 96 -8.82 22.10 -15.13
N TRP A 97 -9.60 21.06 -15.47
CA TRP A 97 -10.01 20.69 -16.84
C TRP A 97 -9.04 19.78 -17.63
N LEU A 98 -8.08 19.11 -17.01
CA LEU A 98 -7.06 18.33 -17.71
C LEU A 98 -7.61 17.23 -18.63
N GLY A 99 -8.66 16.52 -18.18
CA GLY A 99 -9.20 15.39 -18.93
C GLY A 99 -10.24 15.71 -19.99
N SER A 100 -10.76 16.94 -20.04
CA SER A 100 -11.92 17.31 -20.87
C SER A 100 -11.60 18.23 -22.06
N ARG A 101 -10.33 18.37 -22.44
CA ARG A 101 -9.93 19.26 -23.52
C ARG A 101 -8.73 18.73 -24.30
N THR A 102 -8.85 18.73 -25.62
CA THR A 102 -7.76 18.37 -26.53
C THR A 102 -6.55 19.26 -26.32
N ARG A 103 -5.39 18.67 -26.03
CA ARG A 103 -4.12 19.35 -25.81
C ARG A 103 -2.91 18.42 -25.95
N TRP A 104 -1.75 19.04 -26.12
CA TRP A 104 -0.46 18.35 -26.06
C TRP A 104 0.46 19.12 -25.10
N MET A 105 0.89 18.45 -24.05
CA MET A 105 1.82 18.99 -23.04
C MET A 105 3.17 18.29 -23.12
N VAL A 106 4.22 18.97 -22.70
CA VAL A 106 5.52 18.38 -22.37
C VAL A 106 5.82 18.63 -20.91
N LEU A 107 6.04 17.57 -20.16
CA LEU A 107 6.27 17.64 -18.72
C LEU A 107 7.65 17.09 -18.37
N ALA A 108 8.21 17.59 -17.25
CA ALA A 108 9.41 17.03 -16.63
C ALA A 108 9.03 15.88 -15.70
N GLY A 109 9.74 14.77 -15.78
CA GLY A 109 9.52 13.60 -14.93
C GLY A 109 9.89 12.31 -15.64
N ASP A 110 9.65 11.20 -14.96
CA ASP A 110 9.80 9.84 -15.49
C ASP A 110 8.42 9.22 -15.69
N PRO A 111 7.92 9.11 -16.94
CA PRO A 111 6.60 8.58 -17.20
C PRO A 111 6.47 7.09 -16.85
N TYR A 112 7.54 6.32 -16.94
CA TYR A 112 7.52 4.88 -16.59
C TYR A 112 7.29 4.68 -15.09
N ARG A 113 7.95 5.49 -14.27
CA ARG A 113 7.76 5.48 -12.82
C ARG A 113 6.35 5.95 -12.44
N LEU A 114 5.85 6.99 -13.09
CA LEU A 114 4.50 7.51 -12.86
C LEU A 114 3.43 6.46 -13.20
N VAL A 115 3.57 5.79 -14.36
CA VAL A 115 2.64 4.74 -14.79
C VAL A 115 2.75 3.51 -13.90
N GLY A 116 3.94 3.09 -13.50
CA GLY A 116 4.15 2.01 -12.53
C GLY A 116 3.44 2.28 -11.20
N ASN A 117 3.60 3.47 -10.64
CA ASN A 117 2.87 3.88 -9.42
C ASN A 117 1.35 3.87 -9.60
N VAL A 118 0.85 4.25 -10.79
CA VAL A 118 -0.58 4.20 -11.12
C VAL A 118 -1.08 2.77 -11.20
N GLN A 119 -0.32 1.88 -11.84
CA GLN A 119 -0.71 0.47 -11.98
C GLN A 119 -0.72 -0.28 -10.64
N GLU A 120 0.28 -0.05 -9.80
CA GLU A 120 0.29 -0.62 -8.45
C GLU A 120 -0.97 -0.22 -7.68
N ASN A 121 -1.34 1.06 -7.71
CA ASN A 121 -2.57 1.53 -7.07
C ASN A 121 -3.85 1.00 -7.75
N TYR A 122 -3.84 0.87 -9.08
CA TYR A 122 -5.01 0.38 -9.82
C TYR A 122 -5.24 -1.11 -9.64
N GLN A 123 -4.19 -1.93 -9.65
CA GLN A 123 -4.29 -3.36 -9.38
C GLN A 123 -4.79 -3.63 -7.97
N ALA A 124 -4.41 -2.79 -7.01
CA ALA A 124 -4.90 -2.83 -5.65
C ALA A 124 -6.42 -2.61 -5.55
N ILE A 125 -6.96 -1.67 -6.35
CA ILE A 125 -8.40 -1.37 -6.38
C ILE A 125 -9.17 -2.46 -7.13
N GLN A 126 -8.60 -3.03 -8.21
CA GLN A 126 -9.27 -4.06 -9.03
C GLN A 126 -9.19 -5.47 -8.44
N ASN A 127 -8.30 -5.72 -7.50
CA ASN A 127 -8.15 -7.03 -6.88
C ASN A 127 -8.36 -6.95 -5.35
N PRO A 128 -9.63 -6.95 -4.89
CA PRO A 128 -9.95 -6.85 -3.46
C PRO A 128 -9.42 -8.04 -2.64
N ALA A 129 -8.94 -9.10 -3.30
CA ALA A 129 -8.30 -10.24 -2.64
C ALA A 129 -6.80 -10.01 -2.37
N VAL A 130 -6.18 -8.95 -2.90
CA VAL A 130 -4.79 -8.60 -2.58
C VAL A 130 -4.74 -7.81 -1.29
N ILE A 131 -4.05 -8.36 -0.31
CA ILE A 131 -3.78 -7.68 0.96
C ILE A 131 -2.61 -6.71 0.74
N GLN A 132 -2.86 -5.43 0.95
CA GLN A 132 -1.82 -4.42 0.97
C GLN A 132 -1.43 -4.08 2.40
N PHE A 133 -0.16 -4.30 2.71
CA PHE A 133 0.41 -3.84 3.97
C PHE A 133 0.90 -2.39 3.82
N PRO A 134 0.59 -1.51 4.77
CA PRO A 134 1.13 -0.16 4.77
C PRO A 134 2.66 -0.23 4.94
N GLN A 135 3.38 0.67 4.28
CA GLN A 135 4.84 0.80 4.49
C GLN A 135 5.08 1.66 5.74
N LEU A 136 5.34 1.02 6.87
CA LEU A 136 5.60 1.68 8.14
C LEU A 136 6.99 1.32 8.68
N PRO A 137 7.68 2.27 9.33
CA PRO A 137 8.89 1.94 10.07
C PRO A 137 8.54 1.01 11.24
N VAL A 138 9.38 0.00 11.45
CA VAL A 138 9.22 -0.94 12.56
C VAL A 138 9.59 -0.23 13.87
N ASN A 139 8.70 -0.25 14.83
CA ASN A 139 9.01 0.15 16.20
C ASN A 139 9.64 -1.04 16.94
N GLU A 140 10.95 -0.94 17.19
CA GLU A 140 11.75 -1.97 17.82
C GLU A 140 11.32 -2.27 19.27
N LYS A 141 10.52 -1.40 19.88
CA LYS A 141 10.03 -1.50 21.27
C LYS A 141 8.51 -1.74 21.35
N GLN A 142 7.88 -2.14 20.24
CA GLN A 142 6.44 -2.43 20.20
C GLN A 142 6.18 -3.91 19.99
N ILE A 143 5.25 -4.44 20.77
CA ILE A 143 4.61 -5.75 20.61
C ILE A 143 3.19 -5.52 20.13
N ALA A 144 2.80 -6.12 19.01
CA ALA A 144 1.39 -6.24 18.65
C ALA A 144 0.82 -7.54 19.25
N VAL A 145 -0.35 -7.45 19.87
CA VAL A 145 -1.02 -8.60 20.47
C VAL A 145 -2.22 -9.00 19.62
N MET A 146 -2.15 -10.21 19.07
CA MET A 146 -3.21 -10.86 18.30
C MET A 146 -3.86 -11.90 19.20
N MET A 147 -5.11 -11.67 19.58
CA MET A 147 -5.85 -12.56 20.47
C MET A 147 -7.35 -12.48 20.21
N PRO A 148 -8.15 -13.50 20.58
CA PRO A 148 -9.58 -13.42 20.44
C PRO A 148 -10.16 -12.25 21.24
N PHE A 149 -11.08 -11.50 20.63
CA PHE A 149 -11.87 -10.52 21.37
C PHE A 149 -12.87 -11.27 22.24
N ASN A 150 -12.88 -10.95 23.53
CA ASN A 150 -13.76 -11.61 24.48
C ASN A 150 -14.81 -10.61 24.98
N ASP A 151 -16.06 -10.79 24.57
CA ASP A 151 -17.19 -9.95 24.93
C ASP A 151 -17.55 -10.00 26.43
N SER A 152 -16.92 -10.93 27.20
CA SER A 152 -17.10 -11.01 28.64
C SER A 152 -16.42 -9.86 29.40
N TYR A 153 -15.52 -9.11 28.75
CA TYR A 153 -14.81 -8.00 29.34
C TYR A 153 -15.24 -6.67 28.71
N LEU A 154 -15.51 -5.67 29.55
CA LEU A 154 -15.92 -4.33 29.08
C LEU A 154 -14.78 -3.58 28.38
N THR A 155 -13.54 -3.87 28.76
CA THR A 155 -12.36 -3.26 28.16
C THR A 155 -11.25 -4.31 27.95
N PRO A 156 -10.36 -4.13 26.96
CA PRO A 156 -9.22 -5.02 26.73
C PRO A 156 -8.36 -5.24 28.00
N SER A 157 -8.20 -4.20 28.80
CA SER A 157 -7.37 -4.21 30.01
C SER A 157 -7.95 -5.04 31.16
N GLU A 158 -9.20 -5.49 31.06
CA GLU A 158 -9.82 -6.39 32.04
C GLU A 158 -9.54 -7.86 31.75
N ASP A 159 -9.14 -8.20 30.52
CA ASP A 159 -8.77 -9.57 30.16
C ASP A 159 -7.48 -9.99 30.88
N PRO A 160 -7.53 -11.04 31.75
CA PRO A 160 -6.36 -11.48 32.50
C PRO A 160 -5.18 -11.91 31.65
N VAL A 161 -5.44 -12.53 30.48
CA VAL A 161 -4.39 -12.96 29.54
C VAL A 161 -3.72 -11.74 28.90
N TYR A 162 -4.51 -10.79 28.42
CA TYR A 162 -3.95 -9.55 27.88
C TYR A 162 -3.16 -8.76 28.92
N LYS A 163 -3.67 -8.70 30.14
CA LYS A 163 -2.95 -8.05 31.27
C LYS A 163 -1.61 -8.73 31.55
N ALA A 164 -1.56 -10.05 31.51
CA ALA A 164 -0.32 -10.81 31.69
C ALA A 164 0.68 -10.52 30.57
N ILE A 165 0.23 -10.49 29.30
CA ILE A 165 1.06 -10.15 28.14
C ILE A 165 1.62 -8.72 28.29
N LYS A 166 0.76 -7.76 28.65
CA LYS A 166 1.16 -6.35 28.82
C LYS A 166 2.19 -6.19 29.93
N THR A 167 1.97 -6.85 31.08
CA THR A 167 2.91 -6.85 32.19
C THR A 167 4.26 -7.47 31.79
N ALA A 168 4.25 -8.61 31.08
CA ALA A 168 5.47 -9.24 30.58
C ALA A 168 6.23 -8.33 29.59
N GLY A 169 5.51 -7.67 28.68
CA GLY A 169 6.09 -6.69 27.76
C GLY A 169 6.75 -5.53 28.47
N GLU A 170 6.05 -4.92 29.43
CA GLU A 170 6.57 -3.82 30.25
C GLU A 170 7.84 -4.21 31.01
N GLN A 171 7.86 -5.41 31.63
CA GLN A 171 9.04 -5.94 32.33
C GLN A 171 10.23 -6.16 31.39
N ALA A 172 9.98 -6.51 30.12
CA ALA A 172 11.01 -6.67 29.10
C ALA A 172 11.33 -5.37 28.32
N GLY A 173 10.73 -4.24 28.69
CA GLY A 173 10.99 -2.92 28.11
C GLY A 173 10.30 -2.68 26.77
N PHE A 174 9.15 -3.32 26.52
CA PHE A 174 8.30 -3.15 25.35
C PHE A 174 6.95 -2.51 25.73
N SER A 175 6.33 -1.84 24.76
CA SER A 175 4.93 -1.45 24.79
C SER A 175 4.08 -2.50 24.07
N CYS A 176 2.94 -2.89 24.65
CA CYS A 176 1.99 -3.81 24.03
C CYS A 176 0.77 -3.05 23.51
N VAL A 177 0.36 -3.36 22.27
CA VAL A 177 -0.81 -2.75 21.63
C VAL A 177 -1.69 -3.85 21.03
N ARG A 178 -2.99 -3.78 21.27
CA ARG A 178 -4.02 -4.63 20.67
C ARG A 178 -4.92 -3.78 19.76
N ALA A 179 -5.45 -4.36 18.67
CA ALA A 179 -6.18 -3.60 17.66
C ALA A 179 -7.42 -2.86 18.20
N ASP A 180 -8.11 -3.42 19.19
CA ASP A 180 -9.28 -2.80 19.82
C ASP A 180 -8.97 -1.69 20.83
N GLU A 181 -7.70 -1.47 21.17
CA GLU A 181 -7.26 -0.28 21.90
C GLU A 181 -7.12 0.95 20.98
N ILE A 182 -7.07 0.74 19.66
CA ILE A 182 -6.97 1.82 18.67
C ILE A 182 -8.35 2.44 18.48
N ARG A 183 -8.52 3.69 18.93
CA ARG A 183 -9.81 4.40 18.88
C ARG A 183 -9.93 5.37 17.71
N THR A 184 -9.32 5.04 16.58
CA THR A 184 -9.48 5.83 15.35
C THR A 184 -10.68 5.30 14.54
N PRO A 185 -11.41 6.14 13.79
CA PRO A 185 -12.53 5.69 12.95
C PRO A 185 -12.01 5.00 11.66
N THR A 186 -11.17 3.98 11.84
CA THR A 186 -10.56 3.16 10.76
C THR A 186 -11.16 1.76 10.77
N ASP A 187 -11.02 1.02 9.67
CA ASP A 187 -11.37 -0.41 9.64
C ASP A 187 -10.39 -1.17 10.56
N ILE A 188 -10.92 -2.04 11.40
CA ILE A 188 -10.12 -2.85 12.33
C ILE A 188 -9.08 -3.73 11.59
N LYS A 189 -9.36 -4.13 10.36
CA LYS A 189 -8.41 -4.88 9.52
C LYS A 189 -7.20 -4.03 9.15
N ASP A 190 -7.42 -2.76 8.81
CA ASP A 190 -6.33 -1.83 8.51
C ASP A 190 -5.45 -1.61 9.73
N ASP A 191 -6.03 -1.56 10.92
CA ASP A 191 -5.29 -1.39 12.16
C ASP A 191 -4.48 -2.64 12.52
N ILE A 192 -5.01 -3.85 12.26
CA ILE A 192 -4.27 -5.11 12.38
C ILE A 192 -3.07 -5.11 11.43
N PHE A 193 -3.23 -4.71 10.16
CA PHE A 193 -2.14 -4.65 9.19
C PHE A 193 -1.07 -3.63 9.59
N LYS A 194 -1.48 -2.46 10.11
CA LYS A 194 -0.56 -1.44 10.66
C LYS A 194 0.21 -1.98 11.86
N LEU A 195 -0.45 -2.71 12.76
CA LEU A 195 0.20 -3.34 13.91
C LEU A 195 1.23 -4.39 13.49
N ILE A 196 0.91 -5.25 12.54
CA ILE A 196 1.85 -6.24 12.00
C ILE A 196 3.06 -5.55 11.36
N GLU A 197 2.85 -4.51 10.56
CA GLU A 197 3.94 -3.78 9.90
C GLU A 197 4.75 -2.94 10.88
N GLY A 198 4.11 -2.28 11.82
CA GLY A 198 4.74 -1.35 12.74
C GLY A 198 5.42 -2.00 13.95
N SER A 199 5.22 -3.31 14.20
CA SER A 199 5.76 -3.97 15.40
C SER A 199 6.89 -4.93 15.09
N LYS A 200 7.92 -4.98 15.95
CA LYS A 200 9.01 -5.96 15.87
C LYS A 200 8.53 -7.36 16.24
N ILE A 201 7.74 -7.46 17.30
CA ILE A 201 7.30 -8.71 17.91
C ILE A 201 5.77 -8.78 17.85
N ILE A 202 5.26 -9.98 17.55
CA ILE A 202 3.85 -10.31 17.60
C ILE A 202 3.65 -11.39 18.65
N VAL A 203 2.80 -11.15 19.64
CA VAL A 203 2.31 -12.20 20.55
C VAL A 203 0.95 -12.66 20.05
N ALA A 204 0.81 -13.95 19.75
CA ALA A 204 -0.41 -14.54 19.20
C ALA A 204 -1.04 -15.54 20.20
N ASP A 205 -2.21 -15.23 20.76
CA ASP A 205 -2.96 -16.12 21.62
C ASP A 205 -3.81 -17.12 20.78
N LEU A 206 -3.32 -18.33 20.68
CA LEU A 206 -3.93 -19.42 19.90
C LEU A 206 -5.01 -20.16 20.66
N SER A 207 -5.29 -19.78 21.89
CA SER A 207 -6.30 -20.43 22.74
C SER A 207 -7.68 -20.46 22.08
N GLY A 208 -8.38 -21.57 22.20
CA GLY A 208 -9.71 -21.77 21.60
C GLY A 208 -9.69 -21.96 20.08
N GLY A 209 -8.51 -22.08 19.45
CA GLY A 209 -8.39 -22.33 18.03
C GLY A 209 -8.95 -21.22 17.15
N ASN A 210 -8.86 -19.94 17.58
CA ASN A 210 -9.44 -18.81 16.85
C ASN A 210 -8.81 -18.64 15.47
N ARG A 211 -9.63 -18.80 14.42
CA ARG A 211 -9.18 -18.78 13.03
C ARG A 211 -8.60 -17.44 12.59
N ASN A 212 -9.08 -16.33 13.15
CA ASN A 212 -8.58 -15.00 12.82
C ASN A 212 -7.16 -14.83 13.34
N VAL A 213 -6.87 -15.28 14.57
CA VAL A 213 -5.52 -15.21 15.15
C VAL A 213 -4.53 -16.07 14.36
N TYR A 214 -4.92 -17.26 13.91
CA TYR A 214 -4.09 -18.08 13.03
C TYR A 214 -3.77 -17.37 11.71
N TYR A 215 -4.76 -16.71 11.13
CA TYR A 215 -4.57 -15.94 9.90
C TYR A 215 -3.61 -14.76 10.10
N GLU A 216 -3.80 -13.98 11.16
CA GLU A 216 -2.95 -12.85 11.54
C GLU A 216 -1.52 -13.29 11.84
N MET A 217 -1.35 -14.40 12.55
CA MET A 217 -0.05 -15.02 12.80
C MET A 217 0.65 -15.42 11.49
N GLY A 218 -0.07 -16.04 10.55
CA GLY A 218 0.47 -16.39 9.24
C GLY A 218 0.92 -15.17 8.45
N LEU A 219 0.16 -14.08 8.49
CA LEU A 219 0.55 -12.80 7.89
C LEU A 219 1.81 -12.23 8.54
N ALA A 220 1.90 -12.26 9.87
CA ALA A 220 3.08 -11.79 10.60
C ALA A 220 4.35 -12.58 10.23
N HIS A 221 4.26 -13.91 10.11
CA HIS A 221 5.34 -14.77 9.63
C HIS A 221 5.76 -14.41 8.20
N ALA A 222 4.81 -14.22 7.29
CA ALA A 222 5.07 -13.85 5.90
C ALA A 222 5.77 -12.48 5.79
N ARG A 223 5.57 -11.59 6.78
CA ARG A 223 6.23 -10.28 6.89
C ARG A 223 7.55 -10.33 7.66
N GLY A 224 8.03 -11.52 8.03
CA GLY A 224 9.30 -11.70 8.74
C GLY A 224 9.31 -11.15 10.17
N ARG A 225 8.15 -11.07 10.82
CA ARG A 225 8.04 -10.64 12.22
C ARG A 225 8.44 -11.76 13.18
N ILE A 226 8.96 -11.40 14.34
CA ILE A 226 9.18 -12.35 15.42
C ILE A 226 7.80 -12.67 16.02
N VAL A 227 7.35 -13.92 15.88
CA VAL A 227 6.06 -14.34 16.42
C VAL A 227 6.28 -15.25 17.61
N ILE A 228 5.64 -14.91 18.74
CA ILE A 228 5.63 -15.69 19.98
C ILE A 228 4.21 -16.19 20.18
N PRO A 229 3.90 -17.46 19.84
CA PRO A 229 2.61 -18.03 20.13
C PRO A 229 2.47 -18.32 21.63
N ILE A 230 1.29 -18.05 22.16
CA ILE A 230 0.86 -18.53 23.48
C ILE A 230 -0.41 -19.37 23.32
N SER A 231 -0.65 -20.33 24.20
CA SER A 231 -1.88 -21.11 24.17
C SER A 231 -2.29 -21.53 25.59
N GLY A 232 -3.55 -21.25 25.94
CA GLY A 232 -4.15 -21.70 27.18
C GLY A 232 -4.66 -23.14 27.05
N ASP A 233 -4.54 -23.87 28.16
CA ASP A 233 -5.05 -25.24 28.32
C ASP A 233 -4.61 -26.21 27.20
N ASP A 234 -4.33 -27.42 27.48
CA ASP A 234 -3.75 -28.49 26.66
C ASP A 234 -4.26 -28.65 25.20
N GLU A 235 -4.50 -27.53 24.51
CA GLU A 235 -4.94 -27.52 23.14
C GLU A 235 -3.85 -28.04 22.20
N LYS A 236 -4.22 -29.07 21.44
CA LYS A 236 -3.35 -29.59 20.40
C LYS A 236 -3.28 -28.58 19.25
N LEU A 237 -2.13 -27.94 19.09
CA LEU A 237 -1.89 -27.05 17.97
C LEU A 237 -1.95 -27.78 16.62
N PRO A 238 -2.39 -27.11 15.54
CA PRO A 238 -2.33 -27.65 14.18
C PRO A 238 -0.92 -28.11 13.81
N PHE A 239 -0.84 -29.14 12.97
CA PHE A 239 0.44 -29.76 12.55
C PHE A 239 1.45 -28.73 12.01
N ASP A 240 0.98 -27.81 11.18
CA ASP A 240 1.84 -26.82 10.49
C ASP A 240 2.51 -25.83 11.43
N ILE A 241 2.00 -25.65 12.64
CA ILE A 241 2.56 -24.75 13.65
C ILE A 241 3.05 -25.48 14.89
N GLY A 242 2.81 -26.78 15.01
CA GLY A 242 3.20 -27.60 16.16
C GLY A 242 4.71 -27.68 16.41
N HIS A 243 5.54 -27.26 15.44
CA HIS A 243 6.99 -27.16 15.57
C HIS A 243 7.45 -25.81 16.13
N ILE A 244 6.57 -24.81 16.24
CA ILE A 244 6.90 -23.49 16.77
C ILE A 244 6.85 -23.55 18.30
N ARG A 245 7.88 -23.01 18.96
CA ARG A 245 7.92 -22.92 20.42
C ARG A 245 6.80 -22.03 20.90
N THR A 246 5.83 -22.63 21.60
CA THR A 246 4.65 -21.96 22.15
C THR A 246 4.76 -21.89 23.67
N VAL A 247 4.39 -20.76 24.26
CA VAL A 247 4.25 -20.63 25.72
C VAL A 247 2.86 -21.12 26.12
N PHE A 248 2.81 -22.28 26.78
CA PHE A 248 1.56 -22.83 27.29
C PHE A 248 1.27 -22.33 28.69
N PHE A 249 -0.01 -22.13 29.01
CA PHE A 249 -0.44 -21.66 30.32
C PHE A 249 -1.81 -22.22 30.69
N HIS A 250 -2.11 -22.28 31.97
CA HIS A 250 -3.46 -22.59 32.45
C HIS A 250 -4.25 -21.31 32.74
N ARG A 251 -5.57 -21.34 32.52
CA ARG A 251 -6.45 -20.17 32.72
C ARG A 251 -6.86 -19.95 34.17
N ASP A 252 -6.07 -20.41 35.12
CA ASP A 252 -6.20 -20.10 36.53
C ASP A 252 -5.20 -19.01 36.98
N LEU A 253 -5.31 -18.58 38.24
CA LEU A 253 -4.46 -17.50 38.76
C LEU A 253 -2.97 -17.83 38.65
N HIS A 254 -2.58 -19.08 38.97
CA HIS A 254 -1.16 -19.49 38.93
C HIS A 254 -0.66 -19.61 37.49
N GLY A 255 -1.49 -20.06 36.57
CA GLY A 255 -1.15 -20.16 35.17
C GLY A 255 -0.98 -18.78 34.52
N ILE A 256 -1.79 -17.78 34.88
CA ILE A 256 -1.65 -16.39 34.41
C ILE A 256 -0.34 -15.74 34.97
N GLU A 257 0.00 -15.99 36.23
CA GLU A 257 1.29 -15.56 36.78
C GLU A 257 2.46 -16.27 36.09
N GLY A 258 2.30 -17.59 35.81
CA GLY A 258 3.25 -18.37 35.05
C GLY A 258 3.47 -17.80 33.63
N LEU A 259 2.39 -17.48 32.92
CA LEU A 259 2.44 -16.85 31.60
C LEU A 259 3.25 -15.57 31.62
N THR A 260 3.00 -14.68 32.59
CA THR A 260 3.75 -13.41 32.73
C THR A 260 5.25 -13.69 32.86
N ARG A 261 5.65 -14.59 33.74
CA ARG A 261 7.07 -14.95 33.98
C ARG A 261 7.71 -15.53 32.72
N ASP A 262 7.07 -16.55 32.13
CA ASP A 262 7.66 -17.33 31.02
C ASP A 262 7.72 -16.47 29.74
N LEU A 263 6.69 -15.66 29.48
CA LEU A 263 6.69 -14.70 28.36
C LEU A 263 7.75 -13.61 28.54
N THR A 264 7.96 -13.10 29.78
CA THR A 264 9.05 -12.15 30.06
C THR A 264 10.42 -12.74 29.73
N GLN A 265 10.66 -14.01 30.06
CA GLN A 265 11.92 -14.68 29.71
C GLN A 265 12.12 -14.79 28.19
N VAL A 266 11.06 -15.16 27.44
CA VAL A 266 11.11 -15.26 25.98
C VAL A 266 11.37 -13.88 25.36
N LEU A 267 10.68 -12.83 25.83
CA LEU A 267 10.85 -11.47 25.33
C LEU A 267 12.27 -10.94 25.57
N ASN A 268 12.85 -11.21 26.74
CA ASN A 268 14.24 -10.83 27.02
C ASN A 268 15.26 -11.57 26.12
N ALA A 269 14.94 -12.75 25.64
CA ALA A 269 15.82 -13.50 24.76
C ALA A 269 15.77 -13.02 23.29
N VAL A 270 14.75 -12.27 22.89
CA VAL A 270 14.55 -11.75 21.52
C VAL A 270 14.63 -10.22 21.43
N SER A 271 14.93 -9.55 22.55
CA SER A 271 15.05 -8.09 22.68
C SER A 271 16.31 -7.51 22.00
#